data_7d3ca1f218f0d891e64c4ef6dd3bf537
#
_entry.id   7d3ca1f218f0d891e64c4ef6dd3bf537
#
_cell.length_a   1.000
_cell.length_b   1.000
_cell.length_c   1.000
_cell.angle_alpha   90.00
_cell.angle_beta   90.00
_cell.angle_gamma   90.00
#
_symmetry.space_group_name_H-M   'P 1'
#
loop_
_entity.id
_entity.type
_entity.pdbx_description
1 polymer ?
#
loop_
_entity_poly.entity_id
_entity_poly.type
_entity_poly.pdbx_seq_one_letter_code
_entity_poly.pdbx_strand_id
1 'polypeptide(L)'
;MPPRRRPVKSTEAVTQHHLNPNQFVDAFLSYLEAECGMSINTVKAYRNDVEQFASWMSENRIGSVLDVDLGIMSQFLQTLHERELKATTISRRLVALKMFFRYLVLEGIIAESTVDLMSSPKLWQYLPTVLSPEMVDRLLDAPTWEDSFPKRDRAILAILYATGCRASEVSGMRLRDIRLEENYCRCTGKGNKERIVNLNPFARKAIETYLEKERPKLLRNRDSEFLFLTRTGRAITRIMVWHVVKKYAARVGCSDKISPHTLRHSFATHMLAGGAEIRALQEMLGHASIRTTQIYTQVEHSRLKSIHSKCHPRG
;
A
#
# COMPACT_ATOMS: atom_id res chain seq x y z
N MET A 1 -10.91 -4.37 23.26
CA MET A 1 -12.02 -3.47 23.62
C MET A 1 -11.41 -2.17 24.11
N PRO A 2 -11.72 -1.00 23.54
CA PRO A 2 -11.28 0.28 24.08
C PRO A 2 -12.11 0.65 25.33
N PRO A 3 -11.56 1.43 26.27
CA PRO A 3 -12.23 1.77 27.52
C PRO A 3 -13.46 2.67 27.28
N ARG A 4 -14.56 2.33 27.96
CA ARG A 4 -15.78 3.13 27.98
C ARG A 4 -15.54 4.43 28.74
N ARG A 5 -15.54 5.58 28.09
CA ARG A 5 -15.69 6.89 28.75
C ARG A 5 -17.15 7.12 29.11
N ARG A 6 -17.39 7.61 30.35
CA ARG A 6 -18.72 8.00 30.84
C ARG A 6 -19.22 9.23 30.06
N PRO A 7 -20.52 9.31 29.73
CA PRO A 7 -21.09 10.47 29.08
C PRO A 7 -21.08 11.67 30.01
N VAL A 8 -20.52 12.78 29.53
CA VAL A 8 -20.68 14.10 30.18
C VAL A 8 -22.06 14.60 29.81
N LYS A 9 -22.94 14.74 30.85
CA LYS A 9 -24.23 15.42 30.70
C LYS A 9 -23.97 16.92 30.54
N SER A 10 -24.18 17.47 29.38
CA SER A 10 -24.48 18.88 29.20
C SER A 10 -25.67 18.98 28.24
N THR A 11 -26.83 19.24 28.87
CA THR A 11 -28.07 19.53 28.18
C THR A 11 -28.06 21.01 27.83
N GLU A 12 -27.61 21.32 26.62
CA GLU A 12 -28.01 22.53 25.91
C GLU A 12 -28.65 22.08 24.60
N ALA A 13 -29.89 22.47 24.42
CA ALA A 13 -30.67 22.23 23.22
C ALA A 13 -29.97 22.94 22.03
N VAL A 14 -29.06 22.23 21.36
CA VAL A 14 -28.51 22.66 20.09
C VAL A 14 -29.65 22.66 19.10
N THR A 15 -29.97 23.82 18.60
CA THR A 15 -30.94 24.09 17.54
C THR A 15 -30.70 23.08 16.40
N GLN A 16 -31.65 22.19 16.15
CA GLN A 16 -31.56 20.99 15.30
C GLN A 16 -31.42 21.26 13.80
N HIS A 17 -30.95 22.43 13.36
CA HIS A 17 -30.92 22.79 11.95
C HIS A 17 -29.48 22.90 11.42
N HIS A 18 -29.15 22.00 10.49
CA HIS A 18 -27.95 22.02 9.62
C HIS A 18 -26.62 21.51 10.22
N LEU A 19 -26.60 20.27 10.66
CA LEU A 19 -25.33 19.58 10.99
C LEU A 19 -24.67 19.07 9.70
N ASN A 20 -23.89 19.93 9.06
CA ASN A 20 -23.17 19.58 7.83
C ASN A 20 -22.01 18.62 8.17
N PRO A 21 -21.79 17.53 7.39
CA PRO A 21 -20.66 16.62 7.62
C PRO A 21 -19.30 17.31 7.73
N ASN A 22 -19.06 18.36 6.96
CA ASN A 22 -17.79 19.10 6.95
C ASN A 22 -17.39 19.66 8.31
N GLN A 23 -18.34 19.95 9.20
CA GLN A 23 -18.06 20.46 10.54
C GLN A 23 -17.33 19.44 11.42
N PHE A 24 -17.48 18.15 11.11
CA PHE A 24 -16.94 17.05 11.91
C PHE A 24 -15.73 16.38 11.27
N VAL A 25 -15.34 16.75 10.05
CA VAL A 25 -14.27 16.07 9.31
C VAL A 25 -12.95 16.13 10.06
N ASP A 26 -12.50 17.31 10.51
CA ASP A 26 -11.19 17.43 11.16
C ASP A 26 -11.12 16.68 12.49
N ALA A 27 -12.19 16.72 13.28
CA ALA A 27 -12.30 15.97 14.53
C ALA A 27 -12.31 14.45 14.26
N PHE A 28 -13.05 14.00 13.26
CA PHE A 28 -13.05 12.61 12.82
C PHE A 28 -11.65 12.15 12.38
N LEU A 29 -10.91 12.96 11.62
CA LEU A 29 -9.57 12.60 11.18
C LEU A 29 -8.58 12.52 12.34
N SER A 30 -8.70 13.43 13.30
CA SER A 30 -7.91 13.39 14.56
C SER A 30 -8.20 12.10 15.34
N TYR A 31 -9.47 11.69 15.43
CA TYR A 31 -9.87 10.40 16.00
C TYR A 31 -9.24 9.21 15.26
N LEU A 32 -9.24 9.22 13.92
CA LEU A 32 -8.63 8.15 13.12
C LEU A 32 -7.12 8.04 13.33
N GLU A 33 -6.43 9.17 13.48
CA GLU A 33 -4.98 9.20 13.73
C GLU A 33 -4.64 8.80 15.16
N ALA A 34 -5.25 9.46 16.15
CA ALA A 34 -4.88 9.33 17.55
C ALA A 34 -5.40 8.04 18.19
N GLU A 35 -6.67 7.68 17.94
CA GLU A 35 -7.30 6.55 18.62
C GLU A 35 -7.34 5.28 17.79
N CYS A 36 -7.54 5.40 16.46
CA CYS A 36 -7.56 4.23 15.58
C CYS A 36 -6.18 3.87 15.01
N GLY A 37 -5.14 4.70 15.17
CA GLY A 37 -3.78 4.44 14.70
C GLY A 37 -3.68 4.27 13.17
N MET A 38 -4.56 4.95 12.43
CA MET A 38 -4.62 4.83 10.98
C MET A 38 -3.44 5.55 10.29
N SER A 39 -3.05 5.04 9.13
CA SER A 39 -1.96 5.68 8.38
C SER A 39 -2.42 7.01 7.78
N ILE A 40 -1.50 7.96 7.65
CA ILE A 40 -1.75 9.27 7.04
C ILE A 40 -2.38 9.16 5.64
N ASN A 41 -2.04 8.13 4.86
CA ASN A 41 -2.64 7.90 3.55
C ASN A 41 -4.10 7.42 3.65
N THR A 42 -4.43 6.63 4.66
CA THR A 42 -5.80 6.19 4.94
C THR A 42 -6.65 7.38 5.40
N VAL A 43 -6.11 8.19 6.31
CA VAL A 43 -6.77 9.40 6.80
C VAL A 43 -7.05 10.38 5.66
N LYS A 44 -6.07 10.64 4.79
CA LYS A 44 -6.27 11.48 3.59
C LYS A 44 -7.32 10.92 2.63
N ALA A 45 -7.34 9.60 2.43
CA ALA A 45 -8.35 8.97 1.59
C ALA A 45 -9.75 9.11 2.19
N TYR A 46 -9.90 8.91 3.50
CA TYR A 46 -11.17 9.05 4.21
C TYR A 46 -11.64 10.51 4.27
N ARG A 47 -10.71 11.48 4.45
CA ARG A 47 -11.04 12.92 4.30
C ARG A 47 -11.75 13.16 2.98
N ASN A 48 -11.10 12.81 1.88
CA ASN A 48 -11.66 13.03 0.54
C ASN A 48 -13.00 12.30 0.34
N ASP A 49 -13.18 11.11 0.92
CA ASP A 49 -14.43 10.36 0.79
C ASP A 49 -15.59 11.05 1.55
N VAL A 50 -15.35 11.56 2.75
CA VAL A 50 -16.36 12.27 3.55
C VAL A 50 -16.66 13.64 2.95
N GLU A 51 -15.64 14.40 2.51
CA GLU A 51 -15.83 15.71 1.84
C GLU A 51 -16.64 15.59 0.55
N GLN A 52 -16.42 14.53 -0.24
CA GLN A 52 -17.23 14.27 -1.44
C GLN A 52 -18.67 13.91 -1.11
N PHE A 53 -18.90 13.16 -0.02
CA PHE A 53 -20.25 12.88 0.45
C PHE A 53 -20.94 14.17 0.92
N ALA A 54 -20.25 15.01 1.69
CA ALA A 54 -20.79 16.30 2.13
C ALA A 54 -21.16 17.22 0.96
N SER A 55 -20.31 17.27 -0.09
CA SER A 55 -20.61 18.02 -1.31
C SER A 55 -21.85 17.48 -2.01
N TRP A 56 -21.96 16.16 -2.15
CA TRP A 56 -23.13 15.52 -2.74
C TRP A 56 -24.40 15.78 -1.93
N MET A 57 -24.34 15.74 -0.59
CA MET A 57 -25.48 16.10 0.26
C MET A 57 -25.93 17.54 -0.02
N SER A 58 -24.99 18.50 -0.12
CA SER A 58 -25.30 19.90 -0.42
C SER A 58 -25.94 20.06 -1.81
N GLU A 59 -25.43 19.36 -2.83
CA GLU A 59 -25.99 19.35 -4.19
C GLU A 59 -27.45 18.82 -4.22
N ASN A 60 -27.75 17.84 -3.35
CA ASN A 60 -29.07 17.21 -3.24
C ASN A 60 -29.96 17.85 -2.15
N ARG A 61 -29.58 19.01 -1.60
CA ARG A 61 -30.34 19.76 -0.59
C ARG A 61 -30.59 18.96 0.70
N ILE A 62 -29.72 18.06 1.05
CA ILE A 62 -29.75 17.32 2.33
C ILE A 62 -28.94 18.15 3.34
N GLY A 63 -29.64 18.76 4.29
CA GLY A 63 -29.07 19.78 5.17
C GLY A 63 -28.28 19.24 6.37
N SER A 64 -28.55 18.02 6.80
CA SER A 64 -28.04 17.50 8.06
C SER A 64 -27.61 16.03 7.98
N VAL A 65 -26.59 15.64 8.76
CA VAL A 65 -26.23 14.23 8.95
C VAL A 65 -27.33 13.45 9.67
N LEU A 66 -28.26 14.14 10.35
CA LEU A 66 -29.42 13.52 10.99
C LEU A 66 -30.44 12.99 9.98
N ASP A 67 -30.47 13.58 8.79
CA ASP A 67 -31.43 13.22 7.73
C ASP A 67 -30.95 11.98 6.95
N VAL A 68 -29.68 11.54 7.16
CA VAL A 68 -29.09 10.47 6.37
C VAL A 68 -29.60 9.11 6.83
N ASP A 69 -30.46 8.54 6.00
CA ASP A 69 -30.99 7.19 6.13
C ASP A 69 -30.40 6.23 5.09
N LEU A 70 -30.91 4.99 5.05
CA LEU A 70 -30.53 3.97 4.07
C LEU A 70 -30.88 4.39 2.62
N GLY A 71 -31.98 5.13 2.44
CA GLY A 71 -32.42 5.61 1.12
C GLY A 71 -31.44 6.62 0.55
N ILE A 72 -31.09 7.64 1.34
CA ILE A 72 -30.12 8.68 0.97
C ILE A 72 -28.74 8.06 0.69
N MET A 73 -28.30 7.14 1.53
CA MET A 73 -27.04 6.46 1.31
C MET A 73 -27.05 5.60 0.04
N SER A 74 -28.18 4.94 -0.26
CA SER A 74 -28.35 4.17 -1.51
C SER A 74 -28.30 5.08 -2.74
N GLN A 75 -28.92 6.25 -2.70
CA GLN A 75 -28.86 7.25 -3.77
C GLN A 75 -27.44 7.74 -4.01
N PHE A 76 -26.69 8.02 -2.92
CA PHE A 76 -25.29 8.37 -3.06
C PHE A 76 -24.47 7.26 -3.72
N LEU A 77 -24.62 6.01 -3.29
CA LEU A 77 -23.90 4.89 -3.90
C LEU A 77 -24.29 4.67 -5.36
N GLN A 78 -25.57 4.89 -5.72
CA GLN A 78 -26.03 4.85 -7.10
C GLN A 78 -25.35 5.93 -7.94
N THR A 79 -25.25 7.17 -7.44
CA THR A 79 -24.53 8.26 -8.12
C THR A 79 -23.06 7.91 -8.36
N LEU A 80 -22.40 7.21 -7.40
CA LEU A 80 -21.03 6.74 -7.60
C LEU A 80 -20.93 5.66 -8.68
N HIS A 81 -21.94 4.82 -8.80
CA HIS A 81 -22.01 3.78 -9.82
C HIS A 81 -22.23 4.39 -11.21
N GLU A 82 -23.14 5.36 -11.34
CA GLU A 82 -23.42 6.10 -12.57
C GLU A 82 -22.18 6.89 -13.06
N ARG A 83 -21.33 7.36 -12.15
CA ARG A 83 -20.02 7.95 -12.47
C ARG A 83 -18.95 6.91 -12.85
N GLU A 84 -19.33 5.65 -13.08
CA GLU A 84 -18.45 4.53 -13.49
C GLU A 84 -17.25 4.30 -12.56
N LEU A 85 -17.39 4.61 -11.27
CA LEU A 85 -16.31 4.36 -10.32
C LEU A 85 -16.11 2.86 -10.10
N LYS A 86 -14.85 2.46 -9.92
CA LYS A 86 -14.51 1.06 -9.64
C LYS A 86 -15.18 0.57 -8.35
N ALA A 87 -15.69 -0.64 -8.35
CA ALA A 87 -16.35 -1.27 -7.19
C ALA A 87 -15.48 -1.20 -5.91
N THR A 88 -14.15 -1.32 -6.04
CA THR A 88 -13.20 -1.15 -4.93
C THR A 88 -13.19 0.26 -4.34
N THR A 89 -13.38 1.28 -5.18
CA THR A 89 -13.46 2.68 -4.74
C THR A 89 -14.78 2.92 -4.00
N ILE A 90 -15.90 2.42 -4.55
CA ILE A 90 -17.23 2.52 -3.93
C ILE A 90 -17.23 1.81 -2.57
N SER A 91 -16.68 0.60 -2.50
CA SER A 91 -16.56 -0.16 -1.25
C SER A 91 -15.71 0.59 -0.20
N ARG A 92 -14.57 1.18 -0.58
CA ARG A 92 -13.74 1.98 0.33
C ARG A 92 -14.50 3.20 0.85
N ARG A 93 -15.22 3.92 -0.02
CA ARG A 93 -16.04 5.08 0.38
C ARG A 93 -17.11 4.68 1.39
N LEU A 94 -17.81 3.60 1.14
CA LEU A 94 -18.81 3.09 2.09
C LEU A 94 -18.17 2.77 3.45
N VAL A 95 -16.99 2.15 3.46
CA VAL A 95 -16.26 1.88 4.71
C VAL A 95 -15.88 3.19 5.41
N ALA A 96 -15.38 4.20 4.70
CA ALA A 96 -15.05 5.50 5.26
C ALA A 96 -16.28 6.19 5.88
N LEU A 97 -17.43 6.17 5.18
CA LEU A 97 -18.68 6.73 5.68
C LEU A 97 -19.22 5.97 6.90
N LYS A 98 -19.17 4.64 6.91
CA LYS A 98 -19.51 3.86 8.11
C LYS A 98 -18.66 4.27 9.31
N MET A 99 -17.35 4.42 9.12
CA MET A 99 -16.46 4.88 10.19
C MET A 99 -16.82 6.29 10.65
N PHE A 100 -17.16 7.19 9.71
CA PHE A 100 -17.58 8.55 10.03
C PHE A 100 -18.89 8.58 10.83
N PHE A 101 -19.92 7.86 10.40
CA PHE A 101 -21.19 7.80 11.12
C PHE A 101 -21.06 7.13 12.49
N ARG A 102 -20.23 6.09 12.62
CA ARG A 102 -19.89 5.51 13.93
C ARG A 102 -19.21 6.50 14.86
N TYR A 103 -18.32 7.33 14.32
CA TYR A 103 -17.70 8.41 15.07
C TYR A 103 -18.76 9.42 15.56
N LEU A 104 -19.72 9.81 14.71
CA LEU A 104 -20.81 10.72 15.09
C LEU A 104 -21.68 10.12 16.21
N VAL A 105 -21.93 8.80 16.21
CA VAL A 105 -22.62 8.11 17.31
C VAL A 105 -21.77 8.12 18.58
N LEU A 106 -20.47 7.87 18.45
CA LEU A 106 -19.54 7.86 19.58
C LEU A 106 -19.48 9.22 20.30
N GLU A 107 -19.50 10.30 19.55
CA GLU A 107 -19.51 11.69 20.05
C GLU A 107 -20.91 12.15 20.49
N GLY A 108 -21.94 11.31 20.35
CA GLY A 108 -23.31 11.65 20.74
C GLY A 108 -24.00 12.68 19.83
N ILE A 109 -23.46 12.93 18.62
CA ILE A 109 -24.03 13.85 17.63
C ILE A 109 -25.28 13.26 17.01
N ILE A 110 -25.30 11.97 16.75
CA ILE A 110 -26.45 11.18 16.33
C ILE A 110 -26.70 10.04 17.30
N ALA A 111 -27.96 9.64 17.46
CA ALA A 111 -28.32 8.58 18.41
C ALA A 111 -27.91 7.19 17.91
N GLU A 112 -28.09 6.93 16.62
CA GLU A 112 -27.76 5.65 15.97
C GLU A 112 -27.36 5.88 14.51
N SER A 113 -26.68 4.90 13.92
CA SER A 113 -26.27 4.94 12.50
C SER A 113 -26.96 3.81 11.73
N THR A 114 -27.89 4.18 10.85
CA THR A 114 -28.50 3.24 9.89
C THR A 114 -27.54 2.83 8.78
N VAL A 115 -26.48 3.62 8.53
CA VAL A 115 -25.45 3.36 7.51
C VAL A 115 -24.70 2.05 7.79
N ASP A 116 -24.62 1.62 9.03
CA ASP A 116 -24.00 0.35 9.41
C ASP A 116 -24.72 -0.88 8.86
N LEU A 117 -26.02 -0.77 8.62
CA LEU A 117 -26.83 -1.85 8.06
C LEU A 117 -26.59 -2.08 6.56
N MET A 118 -25.97 -1.14 5.87
CA MET A 118 -25.63 -1.32 4.46
C MET A 118 -24.61 -2.44 4.25
N SER A 119 -24.92 -3.37 3.37
CA SER A 119 -23.95 -4.36 2.91
C SER A 119 -22.93 -3.69 1.99
N SER A 120 -21.65 -3.95 2.18
CA SER A 120 -20.65 -3.61 1.17
C SER A 120 -21.00 -4.37 -0.12
N PRO A 121 -20.95 -3.71 -1.30
CA PRO A 121 -21.08 -4.42 -2.57
C PRO A 121 -20.16 -5.65 -2.53
N LYS A 122 -20.68 -6.83 -2.89
CA LYS A 122 -19.85 -8.02 -3.03
C LYS A 122 -18.77 -7.70 -4.05
N LEU A 123 -17.57 -7.40 -3.58
CA LEU A 123 -16.40 -7.33 -4.44
C LEU A 123 -16.28 -8.70 -5.08
N TRP A 124 -16.52 -8.79 -6.39
CA TRP A 124 -16.06 -9.94 -7.15
C TRP A 124 -14.59 -10.07 -6.79
N GLN A 125 -14.24 -11.18 -6.16
CA GLN A 125 -12.84 -11.50 -5.89
C GLN A 125 -12.17 -11.62 -7.26
N TYR A 126 -11.60 -10.51 -7.72
CA TYR A 126 -10.64 -10.57 -8.81
C TYR A 126 -9.54 -11.51 -8.32
N LEU A 127 -9.47 -12.69 -8.92
CA LEU A 127 -8.30 -13.55 -8.74
C LEU A 127 -7.09 -12.68 -9.07
N PRO A 128 -6.19 -12.44 -8.10
CA PRO A 128 -5.05 -11.59 -8.35
C PRO A 128 -4.26 -12.17 -9.52
N THR A 129 -3.92 -11.35 -10.48
CA THR A 129 -3.10 -11.77 -11.63
C THR A 129 -1.73 -12.17 -11.12
N VAL A 130 -1.37 -13.44 -11.27
CA VAL A 130 -0.03 -13.98 -11.00
C VAL A 130 0.68 -14.12 -12.33
N LEU A 131 1.90 -13.60 -12.44
CA LEU A 131 2.75 -13.83 -13.60
C LEU A 131 3.36 -15.24 -13.50
N SER A 132 3.47 -15.97 -14.59
CA SER A 132 4.25 -17.20 -14.60
C SER A 132 5.76 -16.92 -14.43
N PRO A 133 6.56 -17.89 -13.95
CA PRO A 133 8.01 -17.71 -13.84
C PRO A 133 8.66 -17.23 -15.14
N GLU A 134 8.27 -17.80 -16.28
CA GLU A 134 8.78 -17.44 -17.61
C GLU A 134 8.44 -16.00 -17.99
N MET A 135 7.22 -15.54 -17.60
CA MET A 135 6.81 -14.16 -17.85
C MET A 135 7.58 -13.18 -16.97
N VAL A 136 7.87 -13.58 -15.72
CA VAL A 136 8.74 -12.80 -14.81
C VAL A 136 10.14 -12.72 -15.40
N ASP A 137 10.70 -13.82 -15.91
CA ASP A 137 12.02 -13.84 -16.54
C ASP A 137 12.11 -12.89 -17.71
N ARG A 138 11.11 -12.92 -18.61
CA ARG A 138 11.00 -11.98 -19.72
C ARG A 138 10.92 -10.52 -19.23
N LEU A 139 10.18 -10.26 -18.17
CA LEU A 139 10.04 -8.92 -17.59
C LEU A 139 11.37 -8.42 -16.98
N LEU A 140 12.10 -9.27 -16.27
CA LEU A 140 13.39 -8.94 -15.66
C LEU A 140 14.47 -8.68 -16.71
N ASP A 141 14.40 -9.34 -17.87
CA ASP A 141 15.34 -9.18 -18.96
C ASP A 141 14.93 -8.11 -19.98
N ALA A 142 13.72 -7.55 -19.84
CA ALA A 142 13.19 -6.53 -20.75
C ALA A 142 13.98 -5.21 -20.85
N PRO A 143 14.70 -4.72 -19.81
CA PRO A 143 15.55 -3.53 -19.98
C PRO A 143 16.72 -3.79 -20.93
N THR A 144 16.83 -2.98 -22.00
CA THR A 144 17.86 -3.07 -23.04
C THR A 144 18.76 -1.86 -23.04
N TRP A 145 19.86 -1.91 -23.79
CA TRP A 145 20.81 -0.79 -23.94
C TRP A 145 20.18 0.48 -24.55
N GLU A 146 19.05 0.36 -25.23
CA GLU A 146 18.28 1.48 -25.81
C GLU A 146 17.54 2.31 -24.74
N ASP A 147 17.34 1.74 -23.55
CA ASP A 147 16.68 2.44 -22.46
C ASP A 147 17.61 3.46 -21.82
N SER A 148 17.05 4.56 -21.32
CA SER A 148 17.84 5.62 -20.68
C SER A 148 18.60 5.16 -19.45
N PHE A 149 18.04 4.20 -18.69
CA PHE A 149 18.61 3.71 -17.43
C PHE A 149 18.39 2.21 -17.25
N PRO A 150 18.93 1.37 -18.16
CA PRO A 150 18.61 -0.06 -18.19
C PRO A 150 19.11 -0.83 -16.97
N LYS A 151 20.26 -0.45 -16.42
CA LYS A 151 20.82 -1.13 -15.25
C LYS A 151 20.06 -0.81 -13.97
N ARG A 152 19.67 0.45 -13.80
CA ARG A 152 18.79 0.88 -12.70
C ARG A 152 17.44 0.16 -12.77
N ASP A 153 16.83 0.19 -13.93
CA ASP A 153 15.48 -0.35 -14.12
C ASP A 153 15.47 -1.87 -13.92
N ARG A 154 16.51 -2.57 -14.42
CA ARG A 154 16.72 -4.00 -14.16
C ARG A 154 16.89 -4.29 -12.67
N ALA A 155 17.70 -3.50 -11.96
CA ALA A 155 17.90 -3.67 -10.52
C ALA A 155 16.61 -3.42 -9.72
N ILE A 156 15.78 -2.45 -10.13
CA ILE A 156 14.46 -2.20 -9.51
C ILE A 156 13.53 -3.40 -9.71
N LEU A 157 13.43 -3.93 -10.94
CA LEU A 157 12.58 -5.10 -11.23
C LEU A 157 13.07 -6.33 -10.45
N ALA A 158 14.38 -6.55 -10.45
CA ALA A 158 15.01 -7.68 -9.76
C ALA A 158 14.75 -7.65 -8.25
N ILE A 159 14.92 -6.51 -7.59
CA ILE A 159 14.70 -6.39 -6.14
C ILE A 159 13.22 -6.54 -5.79
N LEU A 160 12.31 -5.98 -6.59
CA LEU A 160 10.87 -6.15 -6.37
C LEU A 160 10.45 -7.62 -6.37
N TYR A 161 10.94 -8.40 -7.32
CA TYR A 161 10.60 -9.81 -7.43
C TYR A 161 11.37 -10.70 -6.45
N ALA A 162 12.67 -10.46 -6.25
CA ALA A 162 13.46 -11.28 -5.33
C ALA A 162 13.02 -11.13 -3.86
N THR A 163 12.49 -9.99 -3.48
CA THR A 163 12.21 -9.67 -2.07
C THR A 163 10.73 -9.51 -1.76
N GLY A 164 9.90 -9.39 -2.78
CA GLY A 164 8.49 -9.02 -2.60
C GLY A 164 8.28 -7.65 -1.94
N CYS A 165 9.25 -6.74 -1.97
CA CYS A 165 9.14 -5.42 -1.37
C CYS A 165 8.05 -4.57 -2.02
N ARG A 166 7.49 -3.63 -1.26
CA ARG A 166 6.56 -2.61 -1.78
C ARG A 166 7.33 -1.55 -2.57
N ALA A 167 6.69 -0.94 -3.56
CA ALA A 167 7.28 0.14 -4.35
C ALA A 167 7.80 1.31 -3.47
N SER A 168 7.11 1.62 -2.37
CA SER A 168 7.55 2.62 -1.40
C SER A 168 8.80 2.22 -0.63
N GLU A 169 8.95 0.93 -0.30
CA GLU A 169 10.15 0.40 0.36
C GLU A 169 11.36 0.48 -0.58
N VAL A 170 11.18 0.06 -1.84
CA VAL A 170 12.24 0.14 -2.86
C VAL A 170 12.64 1.60 -3.14
N SER A 171 11.67 2.52 -3.24
CA SER A 171 11.98 3.93 -3.51
C SER A 171 12.70 4.63 -2.34
N GLY A 172 12.44 4.21 -1.10
CA GLY A 172 13.08 4.75 0.10
C GLY A 172 14.38 4.05 0.53
N MET A 173 14.78 3.00 -0.19
CA MET A 173 15.95 2.18 0.16
C MET A 173 17.26 2.98 0.04
N ARG A 174 18.14 2.81 1.03
CA ARG A 174 19.42 3.50 1.10
C ARG A 174 20.57 2.54 0.84
N LEU A 175 21.73 3.06 0.52
CA LEU A 175 22.94 2.24 0.31
C LEU A 175 23.27 1.40 1.54
N ARG A 176 23.13 1.96 2.74
CA ARG A 176 23.37 1.26 4.01
C ARG A 176 22.42 0.09 4.27
N ASP A 177 21.29 0.03 3.55
CA ASP A 177 20.28 -1.01 3.70
C ASP A 177 20.60 -2.24 2.85
N ILE A 178 21.60 -2.16 1.96
CA ILE A 178 22.02 -3.25 1.09
C ILE A 178 23.34 -3.86 1.62
N ARG A 179 23.34 -5.18 1.77
CA ARG A 179 24.48 -6.00 2.12
C ARG A 179 24.71 -7.06 1.05
N LEU A 180 25.45 -6.68 0.01
CA LEU A 180 25.65 -7.55 -1.17
C LEU A 180 26.51 -8.78 -0.86
N GLU A 181 27.51 -8.61 0.01
CA GLU A 181 28.37 -9.71 0.44
C GLU A 181 27.61 -10.78 1.20
N GLU A 182 26.63 -10.35 2.00
CA GLU A 182 25.80 -11.22 2.83
C GLU A 182 24.51 -11.67 2.13
N ASN A 183 24.23 -11.14 0.92
CA ASN A 183 23.06 -11.40 0.09
C ASN A 183 21.72 -11.05 0.75
N TYR A 184 21.63 -9.90 1.41
CA TYR A 184 20.37 -9.40 1.95
C TYR A 184 20.19 -7.89 1.79
N CYS A 185 18.95 -7.45 1.93
CA CYS A 185 18.62 -6.05 2.11
C CYS A 185 17.70 -5.85 3.33
N ARG A 186 17.78 -4.67 3.93
CA ARG A 186 16.89 -4.21 4.99
C ARG A 186 15.78 -3.39 4.38
N CYS A 187 14.54 -3.73 4.67
CA CYS A 187 13.36 -3.01 4.20
C CYS A 187 12.63 -2.38 5.37
N THR A 188 12.40 -1.06 5.31
CA THR A 188 11.62 -0.32 6.31
C THR A 188 10.18 -0.21 5.83
N GLY A 189 9.25 -0.81 6.57
CA GLY A 189 7.82 -0.85 6.25
C GLY A 189 6.98 0.19 7.00
N LYS A 190 5.65 -0.02 7.01
CA LYS A 190 4.69 0.82 7.74
C LYS A 190 5.02 0.84 9.24
N GLY A 191 5.03 2.03 9.85
CA GLY A 191 5.35 2.20 11.28
C GLY A 191 6.83 2.04 11.61
N ASN A 192 7.71 2.30 10.64
CA ASN A 192 9.17 2.22 10.77
C ASN A 192 9.67 0.82 11.20
N LYS A 193 8.89 -0.24 10.93
CA LYS A 193 9.28 -1.62 11.20
C LYS A 193 10.25 -2.08 10.13
N GLU A 194 11.42 -2.53 10.58
CA GLU A 194 12.45 -3.07 9.70
C GLU A 194 12.32 -4.59 9.59
N ARG A 195 12.68 -5.12 8.43
CA ARG A 195 12.84 -6.56 8.20
C ARG A 195 13.99 -6.80 7.24
N ILE A 196 14.64 -7.93 7.40
CA ILE A 196 15.68 -8.42 6.50
C ILE A 196 15.02 -9.32 5.45
N VAL A 197 15.38 -9.11 4.18
CA VAL A 197 14.94 -9.94 3.06
C VAL A 197 16.14 -10.34 2.24
N ASN A 198 16.20 -11.62 1.87
CA ASN A 198 17.32 -12.15 1.09
C ASN A 198 17.26 -11.71 -0.37
N LEU A 199 18.45 -11.52 -0.93
CA LEU A 199 18.66 -11.26 -2.35
C LEU A 199 19.11 -12.58 -3.02
N ASN A 200 18.44 -12.94 -4.11
CA ASN A 200 18.91 -14.02 -4.96
C ASN A 200 20.12 -13.55 -5.80
N PRO A 201 20.89 -14.48 -6.40
CA PRO A 201 22.08 -14.15 -7.18
C PRO A 201 21.79 -13.17 -8.33
N PHE A 202 20.63 -13.27 -8.97
CA PHE A 202 20.23 -12.39 -10.06
C PHE A 202 20.04 -10.94 -9.58
N ALA A 203 19.29 -10.73 -8.50
CA ALA A 203 19.05 -9.41 -7.93
C ALA A 203 20.34 -8.78 -7.42
N ARG A 204 21.18 -9.56 -6.74
CA ARG A 204 22.52 -9.14 -6.33
C ARG A 204 23.31 -8.60 -7.51
N LYS A 205 23.45 -9.40 -8.58
CA LYS A 205 24.22 -9.03 -9.77
C LYS A 205 23.66 -7.80 -10.48
N ALA A 206 22.35 -7.67 -10.55
CA ALA A 206 21.69 -6.50 -11.14
C ALA A 206 21.98 -5.23 -10.32
N ILE A 207 21.95 -5.30 -9.00
CA ILE A 207 22.27 -4.17 -8.10
C ILE A 207 23.75 -3.79 -8.22
N GLU A 208 24.67 -4.76 -8.17
CA GLU A 208 26.11 -4.55 -8.35
C GLU A 208 26.38 -3.81 -9.67
N THR A 209 25.82 -4.32 -10.76
CA THR A 209 26.01 -3.72 -12.10
C THR A 209 25.46 -2.28 -12.16
N TYR A 210 24.35 -2.01 -11.51
CA TYR A 210 23.80 -0.66 -11.42
C TYR A 210 24.70 0.27 -10.60
N LEU A 211 25.16 -0.17 -9.43
CA LEU A 211 26.04 0.60 -8.54
C LEU A 211 27.38 0.97 -9.19
N GLU A 212 27.97 0.03 -9.92
CA GLU A 212 29.26 0.22 -10.58
C GLU A 212 29.16 1.07 -11.86
N LYS A 213 28.18 0.79 -12.73
CA LYS A 213 28.22 1.27 -14.13
C LYS A 213 27.25 2.42 -14.42
N GLU A 214 26.19 2.60 -13.66
CA GLU A 214 25.18 3.60 -13.98
C GLU A 214 24.92 4.60 -12.86
N ARG A 215 24.87 4.18 -11.61
CA ARG A 215 24.61 5.06 -10.48
C ARG A 215 25.64 6.21 -10.37
N PRO A 216 26.95 6.03 -10.57
CA PRO A 216 27.91 7.13 -10.52
C PRO A 216 27.63 8.24 -11.54
N LYS A 217 27.13 7.87 -12.72
CA LYS A 217 26.74 8.83 -13.77
C LYS A 217 25.50 9.64 -13.37
N LEU A 218 24.62 9.07 -12.56
CA LEU A 218 23.39 9.72 -12.07
C LEU A 218 23.67 10.69 -10.91
N LEU A 219 24.71 10.44 -10.10
CA LEU A 219 25.11 11.31 -8.98
C LEU A 219 25.51 12.71 -9.44
N ARG A 220 26.14 12.86 -10.62
CA ARG A 220 26.56 14.17 -11.15
C ARG A 220 27.33 15.03 -10.14
N ASN A 221 28.31 14.45 -9.45
CA ASN A 221 29.12 15.09 -8.40
C ASN A 221 28.30 15.52 -7.16
N ARG A 222 27.19 14.84 -6.86
CA ARG A 222 26.39 15.03 -5.64
C ARG A 222 26.47 13.77 -4.79
N ASP A 223 26.35 13.94 -3.49
CA ASP A 223 26.18 12.82 -2.58
C ASP A 223 24.70 12.47 -2.45
N SER A 224 24.42 11.18 -2.38
CA SER A 224 23.09 10.67 -2.11
C SER A 224 23.20 9.34 -1.37
N GLU A 225 22.51 9.24 -0.25
CA GLU A 225 22.41 8.00 0.51
C GLU A 225 21.43 7.00 -0.10
N PHE A 226 20.53 7.46 -1.01
CA PHE A 226 19.53 6.60 -1.63
C PHE A 226 20.13 5.65 -2.66
N LEU A 227 19.63 4.42 -2.65
CA LEU A 227 20.09 3.38 -3.59
C LEU A 227 19.75 3.77 -5.03
N PHE A 228 18.48 4.02 -5.31
CA PHE A 228 17.98 4.30 -6.65
C PHE A 228 17.79 5.78 -6.91
N LEU A 229 18.36 6.26 -8.02
CA LEU A 229 18.39 7.68 -8.37
C LEU A 229 17.62 7.99 -9.65
N THR A 230 17.08 9.20 -9.69
CA THR A 230 16.53 9.81 -10.91
C THR A 230 17.67 10.28 -11.83
N ARG A 231 17.32 10.71 -13.05
CA ARG A 231 18.25 11.38 -13.97
C ARG A 231 18.95 12.60 -13.35
N THR A 232 18.36 13.22 -12.36
CA THR A 232 18.88 14.43 -11.69
C THR A 232 19.62 14.13 -10.38
N GLY A 233 19.92 12.86 -10.06
CA GLY A 233 20.62 12.45 -8.83
C GLY A 233 19.78 12.47 -7.56
N ARG A 234 18.47 12.74 -7.65
CA ARG A 234 17.55 12.67 -6.50
C ARG A 234 17.02 11.24 -6.32
N ALA A 235 16.54 10.93 -5.13
CA ALA A 235 15.85 9.65 -4.88
C ALA A 235 14.68 9.45 -5.85
N ILE A 236 14.46 8.22 -6.31
CA ILE A 236 13.28 7.89 -7.08
C ILE A 236 12.03 7.92 -6.20
N THR A 237 10.87 8.13 -6.80
CA THR A 237 9.57 8.05 -6.10
C THR A 237 8.91 6.69 -6.31
N ARG A 238 7.95 6.32 -5.45
CA ARG A 238 7.12 5.13 -5.65
C ARG A 238 6.39 5.13 -7.00
N ILE A 239 6.04 6.32 -7.50
CA ILE A 239 5.37 6.49 -8.80
C ILE A 239 6.34 6.13 -9.92
N MET A 240 7.60 6.53 -9.83
CA MET A 240 8.62 6.14 -10.81
C MET A 240 8.88 4.63 -10.80
N VAL A 241 8.94 4.00 -9.63
CA VAL A 241 9.03 2.52 -9.53
C VAL A 241 7.83 1.87 -10.23
N TRP A 242 6.64 2.41 -10.03
CA TRP A 242 5.43 1.94 -10.70
C TRP A 242 5.53 2.09 -12.23
N HIS A 243 6.01 3.24 -12.74
CA HIS A 243 6.22 3.47 -14.16
C HIS A 243 7.26 2.53 -14.77
N VAL A 244 8.34 2.21 -14.05
CA VAL A 244 9.33 1.23 -14.49
C VAL A 244 8.65 -0.13 -14.74
N VAL A 245 7.87 -0.63 -13.77
CA VAL A 245 7.15 -1.91 -13.94
C VAL A 245 6.18 -1.84 -15.12
N LYS A 246 5.40 -0.76 -15.23
CA LYS A 246 4.44 -0.59 -16.35
C LYS A 246 5.11 -0.58 -17.72
N LYS A 247 6.20 0.17 -17.86
CA LYS A 247 6.97 0.28 -19.09
C LYS A 247 7.41 -1.10 -19.61
N TYR A 248 8.02 -1.89 -18.74
CA TYR A 248 8.56 -3.18 -19.15
C TYR A 248 7.49 -4.28 -19.23
N ALA A 249 6.43 -4.20 -18.44
CA ALA A 249 5.26 -5.08 -18.58
C ALA A 249 4.60 -4.90 -19.96
N ALA A 250 4.43 -3.66 -20.42
CA ALA A 250 3.91 -3.37 -21.77
C ALA A 250 4.85 -3.92 -22.86
N ARG A 251 6.19 -3.74 -22.71
CA ARG A 251 7.19 -4.23 -23.66
C ARG A 251 7.13 -5.75 -23.88
N VAL A 252 6.87 -6.52 -22.83
CA VAL A 252 6.76 -7.99 -22.91
C VAL A 252 5.35 -8.49 -23.19
N GLY A 253 4.42 -7.61 -23.53
CA GLY A 253 3.03 -7.97 -23.87
C GLY A 253 2.16 -8.38 -22.69
N CYS A 254 2.50 -7.94 -21.48
CA CYS A 254 1.66 -8.15 -20.31
C CYS A 254 0.43 -7.24 -20.31
N SER A 255 -0.63 -7.71 -19.64
CA SER A 255 -1.83 -6.90 -19.38
C SER A 255 -1.50 -5.58 -18.67
N ASP A 256 -2.27 -4.52 -18.95
CA ASP A 256 -2.19 -3.23 -18.25
C ASP A 256 -2.44 -3.31 -16.74
N LYS A 257 -2.89 -4.45 -16.23
CA LYS A 257 -3.11 -4.68 -14.79
C LYS A 257 -1.81 -4.94 -14.02
N ILE A 258 -0.68 -5.21 -14.70
CA ILE A 258 0.60 -5.51 -14.04
C ILE A 258 1.14 -4.27 -13.33
N SER A 259 1.59 -4.47 -12.10
CA SER A 259 2.07 -3.41 -11.19
C SER A 259 3.10 -3.99 -10.21
N PRO A 260 3.77 -3.17 -9.40
CA PRO A 260 4.63 -3.68 -8.31
C PRO A 260 3.90 -4.62 -7.34
N HIS A 261 2.59 -4.42 -7.12
CA HIS A 261 1.78 -5.34 -6.31
C HIS A 261 1.64 -6.72 -6.97
N THR A 262 1.53 -6.75 -8.29
CA THR A 262 1.48 -8.01 -9.05
C THR A 262 2.79 -8.79 -8.90
N LEU A 263 3.95 -8.12 -9.00
CA LEU A 263 5.25 -8.77 -8.79
C LEU A 263 5.39 -9.34 -7.37
N ARG A 264 4.98 -8.57 -6.36
CA ARG A 264 4.96 -9.02 -4.97
C ARG A 264 4.02 -10.21 -4.77
N HIS A 265 2.86 -10.22 -5.41
CA HIS A 265 1.92 -11.34 -5.34
C HIS A 265 2.47 -12.57 -6.05
N SER A 266 3.10 -12.39 -7.23
CA SER A 266 3.78 -13.47 -7.94
C SER A 266 4.92 -14.06 -7.11
N PHE A 267 5.75 -13.23 -6.47
CA PHE A 267 6.77 -13.68 -5.53
C PHE A 267 6.16 -14.56 -4.43
N ALA A 268 5.09 -14.06 -3.77
CA ALA A 268 4.43 -14.82 -2.70
C ALA A 268 3.90 -16.17 -3.18
N THR A 269 3.23 -16.19 -4.33
CA THR A 269 2.66 -17.42 -4.91
C THR A 269 3.74 -18.40 -5.32
N HIS A 270 4.82 -17.94 -5.94
CA HIS A 270 5.93 -18.80 -6.36
C HIS A 270 6.69 -19.37 -5.17
N MET A 271 6.91 -18.59 -4.11
CA MET A 271 7.50 -19.09 -2.87
C MET A 271 6.65 -20.20 -2.24
N LEU A 272 5.31 -20.02 -2.18
CA LEU A 272 4.41 -21.06 -1.68
C LEU A 272 4.42 -22.30 -2.58
N ALA A 273 4.40 -22.14 -3.89
CA ALA A 273 4.51 -23.26 -4.85
C ALA A 273 5.84 -23.99 -4.72
N GLY A 274 6.92 -23.27 -4.37
CA GLY A 274 8.23 -23.85 -4.05
C GLY A 274 8.33 -24.51 -2.66
N GLY A 275 7.23 -24.53 -1.89
CA GLY A 275 7.17 -25.18 -0.58
C GLY A 275 7.52 -24.29 0.62
N ALA A 276 7.55 -22.96 0.45
CA ALA A 276 7.76 -22.06 1.59
C ALA A 276 6.59 -22.09 2.56
N GLU A 277 6.88 -22.17 3.85
CA GLU A 277 5.85 -22.07 4.89
C GLU A 277 5.19 -20.67 4.88
N ILE A 278 3.87 -20.63 5.06
CA ILE A 278 3.09 -19.36 5.08
C ILE A 278 3.64 -18.38 6.13
N ARG A 279 4.05 -18.86 7.30
CA ARG A 279 4.63 -18.02 8.36
C ARG A 279 5.93 -17.36 7.93
N ALA A 280 6.85 -18.11 7.33
CA ALA A 280 8.10 -17.57 6.81
C ALA A 280 7.84 -16.50 5.71
N LEU A 281 6.88 -16.76 4.84
CA LEU A 281 6.46 -15.81 3.82
C LEU A 281 5.84 -14.54 4.42
N GLN A 282 5.02 -14.64 5.45
CA GLN A 282 4.45 -13.49 6.17
C GLN A 282 5.55 -12.63 6.81
N GLU A 283 6.58 -13.24 7.38
CA GLU A 283 7.75 -12.56 7.94
C GLU A 283 8.51 -11.81 6.83
N MET A 284 8.84 -12.48 5.72
CA MET A 284 9.51 -11.88 4.55
C MET A 284 8.72 -10.69 3.98
N LEU A 285 7.41 -10.80 3.93
CA LEU A 285 6.53 -9.75 3.38
C LEU A 285 6.22 -8.63 4.38
N GLY A 286 6.46 -8.81 5.67
CA GLY A 286 6.17 -7.81 6.70
C GLY A 286 4.67 -7.56 6.86
N HIS A 287 3.87 -8.62 7.03
CA HIS A 287 2.46 -8.53 7.37
C HIS A 287 2.30 -8.19 8.86
N ALA A 288 1.56 -7.12 9.17
CA ALA A 288 1.51 -6.46 10.49
C ALA A 288 0.76 -7.23 11.60
N SER A 289 0.42 -8.50 11.43
CA SER A 289 -0.51 -9.21 12.31
C SER A 289 0.12 -10.27 13.23
N ILE A 290 1.40 -10.22 13.51
CA ILE A 290 1.96 -11.01 14.62
C ILE A 290 2.81 -10.09 15.49
N ARG A 291 2.45 -10.05 16.78
CA ARG A 291 3.18 -9.40 17.87
C ARG A 291 4.67 -9.72 17.80
N THR A 292 5.41 -8.70 18.08
CA THR A 292 6.82 -8.67 18.45
C THR A 292 7.73 -7.98 17.43
N THR A 293 8.31 -6.90 17.89
CA THR A 293 9.65 -6.48 17.56
C THR A 293 10.59 -7.58 18.09
N GLN A 294 10.62 -8.71 17.39
CA GLN A 294 11.66 -9.69 17.63
C GLN A 294 12.94 -9.13 17.00
N ILE A 295 13.93 -8.95 17.82
CA ILE A 295 15.30 -8.77 17.39
C ILE A 295 15.61 -10.00 16.52
N TYR A 296 15.74 -9.80 15.21
CA TYR A 296 16.08 -10.88 14.28
C TYR A 296 17.43 -11.48 14.72
N THR A 297 17.37 -12.67 15.25
CA THR A 297 18.59 -13.38 15.64
C THR A 297 19.28 -13.89 14.37
N GLN A 298 20.58 -14.10 14.45
CA GLN A 298 21.39 -14.65 13.34
C GLN A 298 20.85 -16.01 12.87
N VAL A 299 20.23 -16.77 13.78
CA VAL A 299 19.60 -18.07 13.51
C VAL A 299 18.34 -17.93 12.65
N GLU A 300 17.48 -16.94 12.94
CA GLU A 300 16.27 -16.69 12.14
C GLU A 300 16.62 -16.22 10.72
N HIS A 301 17.65 -15.37 10.59
CA HIS A 301 18.15 -14.95 9.28
C HIS A 301 18.63 -16.12 8.42
N SER A 302 19.39 -17.05 8.99
CA SER A 302 19.88 -18.24 8.29
C SER A 302 18.74 -19.16 7.83
N ARG A 303 17.70 -19.32 8.67
CA ARG A 303 16.48 -20.06 8.32
C ARG A 303 15.74 -19.43 7.14
N LEU A 304 15.45 -18.14 7.20
CA LEU A 304 14.76 -17.42 6.12
C LEU A 304 15.56 -17.43 4.82
N LYS A 305 16.89 -17.31 4.90
CA LYS A 305 17.79 -17.43 3.75
C LYS A 305 17.71 -18.81 3.10
N SER A 306 17.72 -19.88 3.89
CA SER A 306 17.60 -21.27 3.38
C SER A 306 16.25 -21.49 2.70
N ILE A 307 15.15 -21.04 3.29
CA ILE A 307 13.81 -21.14 2.70
C ILE A 307 13.75 -20.34 1.39
N HIS A 308 14.25 -19.13 1.38
CA HIS A 308 14.28 -18.30 0.18
C HIS A 308 15.05 -18.97 -0.96
N SER A 309 16.28 -19.44 -0.69
CA SER A 309 17.11 -20.09 -1.71
C SER A 309 16.52 -21.40 -2.24
N LYS A 310 15.79 -22.17 -1.41
CA LYS A 310 15.15 -23.41 -1.84
C LYS A 310 13.85 -23.21 -2.61
N CYS A 311 13.08 -22.19 -2.25
CA CYS A 311 11.70 -22.04 -2.71
C CYS A 311 11.53 -20.94 -3.78
N HIS A 312 12.48 -20.02 -3.90
CA HIS A 312 12.43 -18.98 -4.93
C HIS A 312 12.84 -19.54 -6.29
N PRO A 313 12.09 -19.29 -7.40
CA PRO A 313 12.40 -19.84 -8.73
C PRO A 313 13.80 -19.48 -9.26
N ARG A 314 14.41 -18.42 -8.73
CA ARG A 314 15.78 -17.98 -9.03
C ARG A 314 16.67 -17.95 -7.77
N GLY A 315 16.36 -18.77 -6.77
CA GLY A 315 17.09 -18.92 -5.51
C GLY A 315 18.42 -19.61 -5.63
#